data_931521d735bc3ada45dad4d7e92c7114
#
_entry.id   931521d735bc3ada45dad4d7e92c7114
#
_cell.length_a   1.000
_cell.length_b   1.000
_cell.length_c   1.000
_cell.angle_alpha   90.00
_cell.angle_beta   90.00
_cell.angle_gamma   90.00
#
_symmetry.space_group_name_H-M   'P 1'
#
loop_
_entity.id
_entity.type
_entity.pdbx_description
1 polymer ?
#
loop_
_entity_poly.entity_id
_entity_poly.type
_entity_poly.pdbx_seq_one_letter_code
_entity_poly.pdbx_strand_id
1 'polypeptide(L)'
;MREQILSGSKIVLITFIFSAIIMILMKKVAVHINALDVPTDKEGHRHIHKKSTPKLGAVGIFLAFLFGYMLFGEQSIRMNSILIGSFIIILTSIVDDIKPIKAWQKMSGHLVAAAVIIFYGGILLNNITAFGLRFEFGWLAYPITLFFLVACTNIINLIDGLDGLSGGICSIFFLTIAIIAIAQGRYNSLVLVLSLIMLGSTLGFLLHNFNPASIFAGDGATFMGFIIGVITLLEFKGPALISFFAPVCVLAIPILDTLFAIIRRLLKGQKPFQADREHLHHQLLGMQFSQRNTVLIIYLIDILFSIATLIFVLKDKKIGMILFIILFVIVLWFVLHTSIISEKNPKLLDKIKSKLKRS
;
A
#
# COMPACT_ATOMS: atom_id res chain seq x y z
N MET A 1 -3.78 -13.34 27.17
CA MET A 1 -3.89 -13.68 25.74
C MET A 1 -5.34 -13.69 25.23
N ARG A 2 -6.28 -14.49 25.81
CA ARG A 2 -7.69 -14.53 25.35
C ARG A 2 -8.40 -13.17 25.44
N GLU A 3 -8.27 -12.47 26.56
CA GLU A 3 -8.85 -11.13 26.75
C GLU A 3 -8.27 -10.10 25.77
N GLN A 4 -6.99 -10.19 25.45
CA GLN A 4 -6.31 -9.26 24.54
C GLN A 4 -6.69 -9.50 23.09
N ILE A 5 -6.88 -10.77 22.69
CA ILE A 5 -7.42 -11.11 21.36
C ILE A 5 -8.88 -10.61 21.27
N LEU A 6 -9.67 -10.76 22.32
CA LEU A 6 -11.04 -10.26 22.38
C LEU A 6 -11.10 -8.74 22.31
N SER A 7 -10.15 -8.05 22.96
CA SER A 7 -10.01 -6.60 22.84
C SER A 7 -9.62 -6.18 21.42
N GLY A 8 -8.67 -6.87 20.77
CA GLY A 8 -8.26 -6.62 19.40
C GLY A 8 -9.40 -6.82 18.40
N SER A 9 -10.20 -7.89 18.55
CA SER A 9 -11.35 -8.14 17.68
C SER A 9 -12.44 -7.07 17.81
N LYS A 10 -12.63 -6.49 19.02
CA LYS A 10 -13.54 -5.36 19.24
C LYS A 10 -13.08 -4.12 18.46
N ILE A 11 -11.79 -3.80 18.45
CA ILE A 11 -11.26 -2.68 17.69
C ILE A 11 -11.60 -2.83 16.20
N VAL A 12 -11.28 -3.99 15.63
CA VAL A 12 -11.55 -4.27 14.21
C VAL A 12 -13.05 -4.21 13.92
N LEU A 13 -13.89 -4.83 14.75
CA LEU A 13 -15.34 -4.88 14.52
C LEU A 13 -15.98 -3.48 14.57
N ILE A 14 -15.62 -2.68 15.57
CA ILE A 14 -16.19 -1.33 15.74
C ILE A 14 -15.75 -0.41 14.58
N THR A 15 -14.48 -0.41 14.21
CA THR A 15 -13.97 0.40 13.10
C THR A 15 -14.50 -0.08 11.76
N PHE A 16 -14.69 -1.39 11.56
CA PHE A 16 -15.33 -1.98 10.39
C PHE A 16 -16.77 -1.51 10.23
N ILE A 17 -17.58 -1.62 11.28
CA ILE A 17 -18.99 -1.20 11.25
C ILE A 17 -19.08 0.29 10.97
N PHE A 18 -18.30 1.11 11.69
CA PHE A 18 -18.29 2.55 11.46
C PHE A 18 -17.86 2.89 10.03
N SER A 19 -16.80 2.26 9.51
CA SER A 19 -16.35 2.45 8.14
C SER A 19 -17.43 2.07 7.12
N ALA A 20 -18.08 0.92 7.29
CA ALA A 20 -19.15 0.48 6.40
C ALA A 20 -20.32 1.48 6.37
N ILE A 21 -20.68 2.06 7.52
CA ILE A 21 -21.75 3.06 7.61
C ILE A 21 -21.33 4.39 6.99
N ILE A 22 -20.12 4.89 7.33
CA ILE A 22 -19.66 6.20 6.85
C ILE A 22 -19.48 6.22 5.33
N MET A 23 -19.16 5.07 4.68
CA MET A 23 -19.09 4.97 3.22
C MET A 23 -20.41 5.33 2.53
N ILE A 24 -21.55 5.03 3.16
CA ILE A 24 -22.87 5.40 2.62
C ILE A 24 -23.01 6.93 2.59
N LEU A 25 -22.53 7.62 3.63
CA LEU A 25 -22.50 9.07 3.69
C LEU A 25 -21.53 9.65 2.68
N MET A 26 -20.32 9.09 2.58
CA MET A 26 -19.28 9.56 1.66
C MET A 26 -19.71 9.49 0.19
N LYS A 27 -20.49 8.47 -0.20
CA LYS A 27 -21.09 8.41 -1.54
C LYS A 27 -21.99 9.62 -1.83
N LYS A 28 -22.84 10.00 -0.87
CA LYS A 28 -23.74 11.15 -1.02
C LYS A 28 -22.96 12.47 -1.06
N VAL A 29 -21.99 12.63 -0.18
CA VAL A 29 -21.12 13.82 -0.14
C VAL A 29 -20.35 13.96 -1.44
N ALA A 30 -19.74 12.88 -1.96
CA ALA A 30 -18.98 12.90 -3.20
C ALA A 30 -19.83 13.37 -4.40
N VAL A 31 -21.08 12.91 -4.48
CA VAL A 31 -22.01 13.38 -5.52
C VAL A 31 -22.31 14.86 -5.35
N HIS A 32 -22.52 15.33 -4.11
CA HIS A 32 -22.87 16.73 -3.83
C HIS A 32 -21.75 17.71 -4.17
N ILE A 33 -20.48 17.33 -3.90
CA ILE A 33 -19.31 18.17 -4.19
C ILE A 33 -18.67 17.86 -5.56
N ASN A 34 -19.31 17.01 -6.36
CA ASN A 34 -18.86 16.61 -7.70
C ASN A 34 -17.49 15.91 -7.73
N ALA A 35 -17.13 15.22 -6.65
CA ALA A 35 -15.93 14.37 -6.58
C ALA A 35 -16.23 12.98 -7.19
N LEU A 36 -16.35 12.94 -8.52
CA LEU A 36 -16.79 11.78 -9.29
C LEU A 36 -15.71 11.36 -10.30
N ASP A 37 -15.55 10.06 -10.49
CA ASP A 37 -14.85 9.50 -11.64
C ASP A 37 -15.85 9.38 -12.80
N VAL A 38 -15.70 10.24 -13.80
CA VAL A 38 -16.58 10.28 -14.95
C VAL A 38 -15.87 9.62 -16.13
N PRO A 39 -16.43 8.55 -16.71
CA PRO A 39 -15.89 7.95 -17.93
C PRO A 39 -15.85 8.99 -19.05
N THR A 40 -14.66 9.31 -19.56
CA THR A 40 -14.51 10.23 -20.70
C THR A 40 -14.26 9.45 -21.97
N ASP A 41 -15.15 9.59 -22.98
CA ASP A 41 -15.02 8.95 -24.30
C ASP A 41 -13.85 9.51 -25.15
N LYS A 42 -13.18 10.57 -24.65
CA LYS A 42 -12.06 11.21 -25.34
C LYS A 42 -10.79 10.43 -25.06
N GLU A 43 -10.27 9.71 -26.03
CA GLU A 43 -8.99 9.01 -26.03
C GLU A 43 -9.04 7.48 -25.88
N GLY A 44 -9.79 6.75 -26.70
CA GLY A 44 -9.52 5.30 -26.94
C GLY A 44 -9.37 4.42 -25.66
N HIS A 45 -9.83 4.90 -24.51
CA HIS A 45 -9.73 4.24 -23.24
C HIS A 45 -10.90 3.29 -23.06
N ARG A 46 -10.64 2.02 -22.95
CA ARG A 46 -11.60 1.09 -22.36
C ARG A 46 -11.72 1.45 -20.88
N HIS A 47 -12.62 2.38 -20.55
CA HIS A 47 -13.03 2.57 -19.16
C HIS A 47 -13.62 1.26 -18.66
N ILE A 48 -13.07 0.75 -17.56
CA ILE A 48 -13.57 -0.47 -16.92
C ILE A 48 -14.98 -0.21 -16.37
N HIS A 49 -15.30 1.05 -16.04
CA HIS A 49 -16.59 1.48 -15.50
C HIS A 49 -17.39 2.26 -16.54
N LYS A 50 -18.69 1.90 -16.64
CA LYS A 50 -19.67 2.54 -17.53
C LYS A 50 -20.45 3.66 -16.86
N LYS A 51 -20.35 3.83 -15.54
CA LYS A 51 -21.08 4.82 -14.73
C LYS A 51 -20.10 5.68 -13.96
N SER A 52 -20.47 6.95 -13.72
CA SER A 52 -19.71 7.82 -12.81
C SER A 52 -19.72 7.25 -11.39
N THR A 53 -18.54 7.16 -10.77
CA THR A 53 -18.37 6.53 -9.45
C THR A 53 -17.79 7.56 -8.46
N PRO A 54 -18.36 7.69 -7.25
CA PRO A 54 -17.85 8.55 -6.19
C PRO A 54 -16.41 8.23 -5.79
N LYS A 55 -15.56 9.24 -5.50
CA LYS A 55 -14.12 9.09 -5.20
C LYS A 55 -13.71 9.35 -3.75
N LEU A 56 -14.61 9.56 -2.80
CA LEU A 56 -14.27 9.91 -1.42
C LEU A 56 -14.11 8.70 -0.47
N GLY A 57 -13.79 7.52 -0.98
CA GLY A 57 -13.62 6.32 -0.14
C GLY A 57 -12.53 6.46 0.91
N ALA A 58 -11.38 7.04 0.55
CA ALA A 58 -10.30 7.23 1.50
C ALA A 58 -10.62 8.25 2.61
N VAL A 59 -11.46 9.25 2.33
CA VAL A 59 -11.98 10.15 3.37
C VAL A 59 -12.80 9.34 4.39
N GLY A 60 -13.62 8.40 3.92
CA GLY A 60 -14.35 7.49 4.80
C GLY A 60 -13.43 6.58 5.62
N ILE A 61 -12.34 6.05 5.02
CA ILE A 61 -11.32 5.28 5.75
C ILE A 61 -10.66 6.15 6.83
N PHE A 62 -10.30 7.39 6.50
CA PHE A 62 -9.68 8.33 7.45
C PHE A 62 -10.62 8.68 8.61
N LEU A 63 -11.91 8.91 8.34
CA LEU A 63 -12.89 9.17 9.39
C LEU A 63 -13.07 7.95 10.31
N ALA A 64 -13.06 6.73 9.75
CA ALA A 64 -13.11 5.51 10.54
C ALA A 64 -11.81 5.30 11.36
N PHE A 65 -10.67 5.63 10.79
CA PHE A 65 -9.39 5.65 11.49
C PHE A 65 -9.40 6.65 12.65
N LEU A 66 -9.88 7.88 12.42
CA LEU A 66 -9.99 8.91 13.45
C LEU A 66 -10.94 8.48 14.58
N PHE A 67 -12.10 7.92 14.23
CA PHE A 67 -13.05 7.38 15.19
C PHE A 67 -12.44 6.24 16.02
N GLY A 68 -11.78 5.29 15.38
CA GLY A 68 -11.08 4.19 16.06
C GLY A 68 -9.98 4.70 16.99
N TYR A 69 -9.21 5.71 16.55
CA TYR A 69 -8.22 6.35 17.39
C TYR A 69 -8.84 7.02 18.63
N MET A 70 -9.93 7.75 18.47
CA MET A 70 -10.62 8.42 19.59
C MET A 70 -11.11 7.42 20.66
N LEU A 71 -11.46 6.21 20.27
CA LEU A 71 -11.94 5.17 21.18
C LEU A 71 -10.83 4.32 21.81
N PHE A 72 -9.76 4.05 21.07
CA PHE A 72 -8.77 3.02 21.42
C PHE A 72 -7.33 3.51 21.41
N GLY A 73 -7.08 4.70 20.89
CA GLY A 73 -5.73 5.25 20.79
C GLY A 73 -5.24 5.91 22.07
N GLU A 74 -3.96 5.79 22.33
CA GLU A 74 -3.29 6.56 23.39
C GLU A 74 -2.67 7.83 22.81
N GLN A 75 -2.79 8.94 23.56
CA GLN A 75 -2.20 10.19 23.15
C GLN A 75 -0.67 10.13 23.30
N SER A 76 0.01 10.48 22.22
CA SER A 76 1.47 10.59 22.19
C SER A 76 1.90 11.55 21.08
N ILE A 77 3.10 12.12 21.20
CA ILE A 77 3.68 12.99 20.15
C ILE A 77 3.72 12.25 18.81
N ARG A 78 4.06 10.95 18.82
CA ARG A 78 4.05 10.12 17.59
C ARG A 78 2.66 10.01 16.99
N MET A 79 1.66 9.72 17.82
CA MET A 79 0.29 9.62 17.34
C MET A 79 -0.23 10.96 16.81
N ASN A 80 0.06 12.06 17.50
CA ASN A 80 -0.29 13.39 17.02
C ASN A 80 0.35 13.70 15.66
N SER A 81 1.62 13.31 15.46
CA SER A 81 2.30 13.47 14.17
C SER A 81 1.62 12.64 13.05
N ILE A 82 1.17 11.42 13.37
CA ILE A 82 0.46 10.56 12.44
C ILE A 82 -0.89 11.18 12.04
N LEU A 83 -1.62 11.71 13.01
CA LEU A 83 -2.90 12.39 12.74
C LEU A 83 -2.73 13.63 11.85
N ILE A 84 -1.75 14.49 12.17
CA ILE A 84 -1.47 15.70 11.40
C ILE A 84 -1.01 15.32 9.97
N GLY A 85 -0.06 14.39 9.84
CA GLY A 85 0.41 13.91 8.55
C GLY A 85 -0.72 13.30 7.70
N SER A 86 -1.56 12.46 8.32
CA SER A 86 -2.73 11.86 7.68
C SER A 86 -3.72 12.91 7.20
N PHE A 87 -3.98 13.93 8.02
CA PHE A 87 -4.87 15.03 7.66
C PHE A 87 -4.34 15.81 6.45
N ILE A 88 -3.03 16.08 6.39
CA ILE A 88 -2.41 16.74 5.24
C ILE A 88 -2.55 15.89 3.96
N ILE A 89 -2.32 14.58 4.05
CA ILE A 89 -2.51 13.66 2.92
C ILE A 89 -3.95 13.70 2.43
N ILE A 90 -4.92 13.56 3.34
CA ILE A 90 -6.36 13.54 2.98
C ILE A 90 -6.81 14.88 2.39
N LEU A 91 -6.36 16.02 2.95
CA LEU A 91 -6.69 17.32 2.36
C LEU A 91 -6.14 17.46 0.94
N THR A 92 -4.89 17.05 0.72
CA THR A 92 -4.28 17.07 -0.62
C THR A 92 -5.08 16.20 -1.59
N SER A 93 -5.50 15.02 -1.15
CA SER A 93 -6.28 14.08 -1.95
C SER A 93 -7.69 14.60 -2.28
N ILE A 94 -8.40 15.20 -1.31
CA ILE A 94 -9.72 15.80 -1.54
C ILE A 94 -9.63 16.91 -2.60
N VAL A 95 -8.59 17.75 -2.51
CA VAL A 95 -8.40 18.84 -3.48
C VAL A 95 -8.17 18.27 -4.89
N ASP A 96 -7.36 17.20 -5.03
CA ASP A 96 -7.11 16.54 -6.31
C ASP A 96 -8.36 15.85 -6.86
N ASP A 97 -9.15 15.20 -6.01
CA ASP A 97 -10.38 14.49 -6.42
C ASP A 97 -11.50 15.45 -6.89
N ILE A 98 -11.56 16.67 -6.33
CA ILE A 98 -12.51 17.71 -6.75
C ILE A 98 -11.98 18.45 -7.98
N LYS A 99 -10.71 18.84 -7.97
CA LYS A 99 -10.06 19.60 -9.05
C LYS A 99 -8.64 19.09 -9.22
N PRO A 100 -8.35 18.37 -10.33
CA PRO A 100 -7.02 17.82 -10.56
C PRO A 100 -5.92 18.87 -10.41
N ILE A 101 -4.94 18.57 -9.56
CA ILE A 101 -3.77 19.41 -9.30
C ILE A 101 -2.54 18.87 -10.00
N LYS A 102 -1.50 19.70 -10.13
CA LYS A 102 -0.25 19.29 -10.75
C LYS A 102 0.50 18.30 -9.85
N ALA A 103 1.20 17.33 -10.45
CA ALA A 103 1.95 16.30 -9.72
C ALA A 103 2.91 16.87 -8.66
N TRP A 104 3.57 18.02 -8.92
CA TRP A 104 4.45 18.65 -7.94
C TRP A 104 3.70 19.21 -6.72
N GLN A 105 2.44 19.68 -6.89
CA GLN A 105 1.60 20.16 -5.77
C GLN A 105 1.17 18.99 -4.88
N LYS A 106 0.78 17.86 -5.47
CA LYS A 106 0.52 16.62 -4.75
C LYS A 106 1.76 16.15 -3.99
N MET A 107 2.90 16.13 -4.68
CA MET A 107 4.18 15.74 -4.07
C MET A 107 4.56 16.64 -2.90
N SER A 108 4.29 17.96 -2.97
CA SER A 108 4.55 18.87 -1.85
C SER A 108 3.72 18.53 -0.61
N GLY A 109 2.45 18.14 -0.77
CA GLY A 109 1.62 17.65 0.34
C GLY A 109 2.20 16.39 0.98
N HIS A 110 2.64 15.42 0.17
CA HIS A 110 3.28 14.20 0.67
C HIS A 110 4.60 14.49 1.41
N LEU A 111 5.41 15.41 0.91
CA LEU A 111 6.67 15.82 1.54
C LEU A 111 6.41 16.52 2.89
N VAL A 112 5.43 17.41 2.96
CA VAL A 112 5.05 18.08 4.23
C VAL A 112 4.52 17.06 5.24
N ALA A 113 3.65 16.15 4.85
CA ALA A 113 3.16 15.09 5.73
C ALA A 113 4.30 14.21 6.26
N ALA A 114 5.24 13.81 5.39
CA ALA A 114 6.42 13.04 5.79
C ALA A 114 7.34 13.84 6.71
N ALA A 115 7.52 15.14 6.47
CA ALA A 115 8.30 16.02 7.35
C ALA A 115 7.70 16.12 8.76
N VAL A 116 6.38 16.16 8.89
CA VAL A 116 5.70 16.13 10.20
C VAL A 116 6.03 14.83 10.96
N ILE A 117 6.02 13.67 10.29
CA ILE A 117 6.40 12.39 10.90
C ILE A 117 7.85 12.41 11.40
N ILE A 118 8.74 12.97 10.60
CA ILE A 118 10.18 13.00 10.87
C ILE A 118 10.51 14.00 12.00
N PHE A 119 10.13 15.26 11.84
CA PHE A 119 10.59 16.34 12.69
C PHE A 119 9.75 16.51 13.96
N TYR A 120 8.43 16.33 13.86
CA TYR A 120 7.55 16.43 15.02
C TYR A 120 7.37 15.08 15.72
N GLY A 121 7.17 13.99 14.95
CA GLY A 121 6.98 12.65 15.50
C GLY A 121 8.25 11.94 15.96
N GLY A 122 9.44 12.41 15.52
CA GLY A 122 10.71 11.74 15.80
C GLY A 122 10.77 10.30 15.26
N ILE A 123 10.04 10.01 14.19
CA ILE A 123 9.98 8.68 13.57
C ILE A 123 10.96 8.68 12.40
N LEU A 124 12.10 8.02 12.60
CA LEU A 124 13.22 7.97 11.65
C LEU A 124 13.71 6.55 11.45
N LEU A 125 14.15 6.27 10.23
CA LEU A 125 14.89 5.07 9.85
C LEU A 125 16.38 5.32 10.16
N ASN A 126 16.79 5.15 11.42
CA ASN A 126 18.15 5.46 11.86
C ASN A 126 19.18 4.42 11.41
N ASN A 127 18.79 3.16 11.33
CA ASN A 127 19.68 2.07 10.96
C ASN A 127 18.89 0.92 10.33
N ILE A 128 19.58 0.11 9.53
CA ILE A 128 19.13 -1.18 9.05
C ILE A 128 20.18 -2.22 9.42
N THR A 129 19.74 -3.36 9.95
CA THR A 129 20.64 -4.50 10.16
C THR A 129 20.34 -5.55 9.10
N ALA A 130 21.33 -5.89 8.28
CA ALA A 130 21.22 -6.90 7.23
C ALA A 130 22.46 -7.85 7.30
N PHE A 131 22.23 -9.16 7.19
CA PHE A 131 23.29 -10.17 7.21
C PHE A 131 24.26 -10.09 8.41
N GLY A 132 23.76 -9.67 9.57
CA GLY A 132 24.56 -9.47 10.79
C GLY A 132 25.32 -8.15 10.84
N LEU A 133 25.30 -7.34 9.80
CA LEU A 133 25.90 -6.01 9.75
C LEU A 133 24.84 -4.95 10.08
N ARG A 134 25.21 -4.00 10.93
CA ARG A 134 24.37 -2.85 11.27
C ARG A 134 24.87 -1.61 10.53
N PHE A 135 24.03 -1.08 9.67
CA PHE A 135 24.27 0.14 8.90
C PHE A 135 23.56 1.30 9.59
N GLU A 136 24.30 2.23 10.16
CA GLU A 136 23.76 3.45 10.75
C GLU A 136 23.80 4.59 9.74
N PHE A 137 22.65 5.25 9.53
CA PHE A 137 22.53 6.28 8.50
C PHE A 137 22.97 7.67 8.96
N GLY A 138 23.07 7.92 10.29
CA GLY A 138 23.38 9.23 10.82
C GLY A 138 22.42 10.31 10.26
N TRP A 139 22.97 11.39 9.71
CA TRP A 139 22.18 12.47 9.11
C TRP A 139 21.39 12.04 7.84
N LEU A 140 21.85 11.01 7.13
CA LEU A 140 21.14 10.44 5.98
C LEU A 140 19.81 9.79 6.37
N ALA A 141 19.56 9.49 7.64
CA ALA A 141 18.29 8.98 8.13
C ALA A 141 17.12 9.90 7.75
N TYR A 142 17.31 11.22 7.73
CA TYR A 142 16.26 12.18 7.37
C TYR A 142 15.82 12.05 5.90
N PRO A 143 16.69 12.21 4.91
CA PRO A 143 16.28 12.08 3.51
C PRO A 143 15.85 10.66 3.15
N ILE A 144 16.45 9.61 3.73
CA ILE A 144 16.05 8.22 3.50
C ILE A 144 14.63 7.99 4.03
N THR A 145 14.31 8.46 5.24
CA THR A 145 12.95 8.33 5.82
C THR A 145 11.93 9.10 4.99
N LEU A 146 12.28 10.32 4.56
CA LEU A 146 11.42 11.15 3.71
C LEU A 146 11.08 10.42 2.41
N PHE A 147 12.10 9.93 1.72
CA PHE A 147 11.93 9.16 0.48
C PHE A 147 11.09 7.90 0.69
N PHE A 148 11.35 7.15 1.78
CA PHE A 148 10.62 5.93 2.11
C PHE A 148 9.13 6.19 2.32
N LEU A 149 8.76 7.20 3.12
CA LEU A 149 7.37 7.56 3.37
C LEU A 149 6.66 7.98 2.08
N VAL A 150 7.29 8.84 1.29
CA VAL A 150 6.74 9.29 0.01
C VAL A 150 6.60 8.13 -0.97
N ALA A 151 7.58 7.21 -1.01
CA ALA A 151 7.52 6.02 -1.85
C ALA A 151 6.33 5.12 -1.45
N CYS A 152 6.17 4.79 -0.16
CA CYS A 152 5.04 3.99 0.33
C CYS A 152 3.69 4.64 -0.02
N THR A 153 3.58 5.96 0.20
CA THR A 153 2.39 6.75 -0.13
C THR A 153 2.01 6.59 -1.61
N ASN A 154 2.98 6.70 -2.51
CA ASN A 154 2.72 6.65 -3.95
C ASN A 154 2.58 5.22 -4.49
N ILE A 155 3.30 4.23 -3.93
CA ILE A 155 3.19 2.82 -4.36
C ILE A 155 1.75 2.31 -4.23
N ILE A 156 1.08 2.59 -3.11
CA ILE A 156 -0.31 2.14 -2.90
C ILE A 156 -1.27 2.88 -3.83
N ASN A 157 -1.03 4.16 -4.11
CA ASN A 157 -1.84 4.89 -5.09
C ASN A 157 -1.68 4.33 -6.52
N LEU A 158 -0.48 3.90 -6.89
CA LEU A 158 -0.21 3.35 -8.23
C LEU A 158 -0.90 1.99 -8.47
N ILE A 159 -1.10 1.18 -7.44
CA ILE A 159 -1.81 -0.10 -7.57
C ILE A 159 -3.33 0.03 -7.46
N ASP A 160 -3.86 1.20 -7.10
CA ASP A 160 -5.32 1.43 -6.98
C ASP A 160 -5.98 1.58 -8.36
N GLY A 161 -5.73 0.62 -9.25
CA GLY A 161 -6.24 0.61 -10.63
C GLY A 161 -7.45 -0.31 -10.85
N LEU A 162 -7.83 -1.14 -9.89
CA LEU A 162 -8.97 -2.07 -9.97
C LEU A 162 -9.82 -2.03 -8.70
N ASP A 163 -11.12 -2.28 -8.87
CA ASP A 163 -12.08 -2.40 -7.77
C ASP A 163 -11.60 -3.39 -6.71
N GLY A 164 -11.42 -2.91 -5.48
CA GLY A 164 -11.00 -3.70 -4.33
C GLY A 164 -9.50 -3.90 -4.19
N LEU A 165 -8.69 -3.64 -5.21
CA LEU A 165 -7.29 -4.06 -5.23
C LEU A 165 -6.48 -3.44 -4.09
N SER A 166 -6.43 -2.13 -3.98
CA SER A 166 -5.66 -1.43 -2.94
C SER A 166 -6.20 -1.70 -1.53
N GLY A 167 -7.52 -1.66 -1.36
CA GLY A 167 -8.17 -1.92 -0.08
C GLY A 167 -7.89 -3.32 0.46
N GLY A 168 -7.89 -4.34 -0.41
CA GLY A 168 -7.60 -5.71 0.00
C GLY A 168 -6.13 -5.95 0.33
N ILE A 169 -5.19 -5.49 -0.50
CA ILE A 169 -3.75 -5.58 -0.21
C ILE A 169 -3.41 -4.88 1.11
N CYS A 170 -3.94 -3.66 1.32
CA CYS A 170 -3.75 -2.95 2.58
C CYS A 170 -4.34 -3.72 3.77
N SER A 171 -5.51 -4.35 3.61
CA SER A 171 -6.12 -5.18 4.67
C SER A 171 -5.25 -6.40 5.00
N ILE A 172 -4.68 -7.07 4.00
CA ILE A 172 -3.73 -8.20 4.20
C ILE A 172 -2.49 -7.71 4.95
N PHE A 173 -1.94 -6.55 4.59
CA PHE A 173 -0.82 -5.94 5.30
C PHE A 173 -1.15 -5.69 6.78
N PHE A 174 -2.23 -4.96 7.06
CA PHE A 174 -2.59 -4.62 8.43
C PHE A 174 -2.89 -5.85 9.29
N LEU A 175 -3.55 -6.87 8.72
CA LEU A 175 -3.79 -8.15 9.39
C LEU A 175 -2.46 -8.85 9.72
N THR A 176 -1.54 -8.92 8.78
CA THR A 176 -0.25 -9.59 8.95
C THR A 176 0.58 -8.94 10.05
N ILE A 177 0.66 -7.59 10.04
CA ILE A 177 1.39 -6.85 11.08
C ILE A 177 0.71 -6.99 12.46
N ALA A 178 -0.63 -6.99 12.51
CA ALA A 178 -1.35 -7.22 13.75
C ALA A 178 -1.07 -8.61 14.33
N ILE A 179 -1.06 -9.67 13.49
CA ILE A 179 -0.71 -11.04 13.90
C ILE A 179 0.73 -11.08 14.44
N ILE A 180 1.69 -10.44 13.79
CA ILE A 180 3.08 -10.38 14.24
C ILE A 180 3.16 -9.69 15.61
N ALA A 181 2.52 -8.54 15.79
CA ALA A 181 2.54 -7.80 17.04
C ALA A 181 1.90 -8.59 18.20
N ILE A 182 0.78 -9.27 17.96
CA ILE A 182 0.11 -10.14 18.95
C ILE A 182 1.01 -11.32 19.31
N ALA A 183 1.58 -12.01 18.34
CA ALA A 183 2.42 -13.19 18.57
C ALA A 183 3.72 -12.84 19.31
N GLN A 184 4.21 -11.61 19.17
CA GLN A 184 5.36 -11.08 19.90
C GLN A 184 4.99 -10.50 21.29
N GLY A 185 3.75 -10.60 21.72
CA GLY A 185 3.29 -10.10 23.03
C GLY A 185 3.20 -8.58 23.12
N ARG A 186 3.25 -7.84 21.99
CA ARG A 186 3.24 -6.37 21.95
C ARG A 186 1.83 -5.78 21.93
N TYR A 187 1.01 -6.19 22.89
CA TYR A 187 -0.43 -5.92 22.94
C TYR A 187 -0.82 -4.44 23.03
N ASN A 188 0.00 -3.62 23.68
CA ASN A 188 -0.24 -2.19 23.87
C ASN A 188 0.64 -1.32 22.95
N SER A 189 1.18 -1.92 21.87
CA SER A 189 2.02 -1.16 20.95
C SER A 189 1.18 -0.28 20.04
N LEU A 190 1.69 0.91 19.73
CA LEU A 190 1.10 1.81 18.75
C LEU A 190 0.90 1.11 17.39
N VAL A 191 1.83 0.24 17.01
CA VAL A 191 1.76 -0.56 15.79
C VAL A 191 0.53 -1.47 15.77
N LEU A 192 0.26 -2.20 16.87
CA LEU A 192 -0.91 -3.08 16.93
C LEU A 192 -2.21 -2.29 16.85
N VAL A 193 -2.33 -1.22 17.64
CA VAL A 193 -3.55 -0.40 17.66
C VAL A 193 -3.82 0.21 16.29
N LEU A 194 -2.80 0.81 15.65
CA LEU A 194 -2.92 1.37 14.30
C LEU A 194 -3.30 0.29 13.27
N SER A 195 -2.66 -0.87 13.33
CA SER A 195 -2.94 -1.97 12.39
C SER A 195 -4.37 -2.49 12.53
N LEU A 196 -4.89 -2.64 13.76
CA LEU A 196 -6.26 -3.11 14.00
C LEU A 196 -7.31 -2.07 13.56
N ILE A 197 -7.07 -0.78 13.87
CA ILE A 197 -7.96 0.30 13.42
C ILE A 197 -7.99 0.36 11.91
N MET A 198 -6.84 0.35 11.26
CA MET A 198 -6.75 0.40 9.80
C MET A 198 -7.33 -0.85 9.14
N LEU A 199 -7.13 -2.03 9.73
CA LEU A 199 -7.74 -3.26 9.24
C LEU A 199 -9.27 -3.16 9.21
N GLY A 200 -9.90 -2.74 10.30
CA GLY A 200 -11.35 -2.55 10.35
C GLY A 200 -11.81 -1.47 9.35
N SER A 201 -11.10 -0.34 9.29
CA SER A 201 -11.44 0.78 8.41
C SER A 201 -11.35 0.38 6.93
N THR A 202 -10.30 -0.35 6.53
CA THR A 202 -10.12 -0.79 5.13
C THR A 202 -11.08 -1.92 4.75
N LEU A 203 -11.38 -2.87 5.66
CA LEU A 203 -12.38 -3.91 5.40
C LEU A 203 -13.80 -3.33 5.25
N GLY A 204 -14.16 -2.32 6.06
CA GLY A 204 -15.45 -1.64 5.92
C GLY A 204 -15.58 -0.89 4.59
N PHE A 205 -14.51 -0.23 4.14
CA PHE A 205 -14.42 0.34 2.80
C PHE A 205 -14.54 -0.73 1.71
N LEU A 206 -13.84 -1.86 1.85
CA LEU A 206 -13.80 -2.93 0.86
C LEU A 206 -15.18 -3.52 0.57
N LEU A 207 -16.13 -3.54 1.52
CA LEU A 207 -17.53 -3.93 1.28
C LEU A 207 -18.19 -3.09 0.18
N HIS A 208 -17.78 -1.84 0.02
CA HIS A 208 -18.33 -0.90 -0.95
C HIS A 208 -17.46 -0.72 -2.20
N ASN A 209 -16.19 -1.11 -2.10
CA ASN A 209 -15.20 -0.96 -3.17
C ASN A 209 -14.91 -2.27 -3.92
N PHE A 210 -15.26 -3.46 -3.35
CA PHE A 210 -15.08 -4.72 -4.07
C PHE A 210 -15.97 -4.77 -5.32
N ASN A 211 -15.47 -5.40 -6.38
CA ASN A 211 -16.12 -5.41 -7.70
C ASN A 211 -17.52 -6.04 -7.69
N PRO A 212 -18.57 -5.33 -8.18
CA PRO A 212 -18.54 -3.99 -8.78
C PRO A 212 -18.51 -2.88 -7.73
N ALA A 213 -17.54 -1.98 -7.79
CA ALA A 213 -17.38 -0.92 -6.82
C ALA A 213 -18.51 0.12 -6.89
N SER A 214 -18.94 0.59 -5.72
CA SER A 214 -19.91 1.66 -5.56
C SER A 214 -19.28 2.98 -5.05
N ILE A 215 -18.00 2.92 -4.65
CA ILE A 215 -17.16 4.06 -4.27
C ILE A 215 -15.70 3.69 -4.51
N PHE A 216 -14.89 4.62 -5.00
CA PHE A 216 -13.45 4.49 -5.14
C PHE A 216 -12.72 5.17 -3.98
N ALA A 217 -11.49 4.70 -3.68
CA ALA A 217 -10.63 5.40 -2.74
C ALA A 217 -10.31 6.82 -3.24
N GLY A 218 -10.24 7.00 -4.55
CA GLY A 218 -9.79 8.23 -5.16
C GLY A 218 -8.29 8.40 -4.97
N ASP A 219 -7.79 9.62 -5.06
CA ASP A 219 -6.39 9.90 -4.77
C ASP A 219 -5.99 9.57 -3.32
N GLY A 220 -6.96 9.42 -2.46
CA GLY A 220 -6.75 9.10 -1.05
C GLY A 220 -6.27 7.67 -0.76
N ALA A 221 -6.10 6.79 -1.75
CA ALA A 221 -5.33 5.56 -1.58
C ALA A 221 -3.92 5.86 -1.03
N THR A 222 -3.39 7.07 -1.29
CA THR A 222 -2.17 7.62 -0.69
C THR A 222 -2.19 7.60 0.83
N PHE A 223 -3.34 7.80 1.48
CA PHE A 223 -3.47 7.72 2.93
C PHE A 223 -3.16 6.32 3.47
N MET A 224 -3.67 5.27 2.84
CA MET A 224 -3.35 3.90 3.24
C MET A 224 -1.85 3.62 3.11
N GLY A 225 -1.22 4.06 2.01
CA GLY A 225 0.21 3.95 1.79
C GLY A 225 1.04 4.73 2.81
N PHE A 226 0.61 5.91 3.19
CA PHE A 226 1.25 6.72 4.23
C PHE A 226 1.23 6.00 5.58
N ILE A 227 0.10 5.47 6.01
CA ILE A 227 -0.01 4.71 7.27
C ILE A 227 0.81 3.43 7.22
N ILE A 228 0.84 2.71 6.10
CA ILE A 228 1.71 1.55 5.89
C ILE A 228 3.18 1.94 6.10
N GLY A 229 3.63 3.03 5.48
CA GLY A 229 4.98 3.55 5.66
C GLY A 229 5.30 3.88 7.11
N VAL A 230 4.40 4.56 7.81
CA VAL A 230 4.56 4.89 9.24
C VAL A 230 4.61 3.65 10.11
N ILE A 231 3.69 2.70 9.96
CA ILE A 231 3.68 1.42 10.70
C ILE A 231 5.01 0.68 10.47
N THR A 232 5.47 0.63 9.23
CA THR A 232 6.76 0.02 8.87
C THR A 232 7.91 0.67 9.63
N LEU A 233 7.98 2.00 9.67
CA LEU A 233 9.02 2.73 10.42
C LEU A 233 8.94 2.51 11.93
N LEU A 234 7.75 2.36 12.49
CA LEU A 234 7.56 2.05 13.92
C LEU A 234 8.03 0.63 14.25
N GLU A 235 7.90 -0.32 13.33
CA GLU A 235 8.41 -1.69 13.46
C GLU A 235 9.94 -1.77 13.45
N PHE A 236 10.64 -0.90 12.75
CA PHE A 236 12.11 -0.87 12.67
C PHE A 236 12.86 -0.69 14.00
N LYS A 237 12.17 -0.42 15.09
CA LYS A 237 12.78 -0.28 16.44
C LYS A 237 13.14 -1.60 17.11
N GLY A 238 12.77 -2.74 16.53
CA GLY A 238 13.17 -4.08 17.00
C GLY A 238 14.54 -4.51 16.49
N PRO A 239 15.13 -5.60 17.04
CA PRO A 239 16.43 -6.08 16.58
C PRO A 239 16.31 -6.61 15.16
N ALA A 240 16.91 -5.88 14.23
CA ALA A 240 17.43 -6.33 12.95
C ALA A 240 16.42 -6.61 11.82
N LEU A 241 16.89 -7.37 10.88
CA LEU A 241 16.36 -7.86 9.61
C LEU A 241 14.85 -8.17 9.58
N ILE A 242 14.27 -8.57 10.70
CA ILE A 242 12.86 -8.95 10.84
C ILE A 242 11.94 -7.75 10.61
N SER A 243 12.32 -6.59 11.16
CA SER A 243 11.44 -5.42 11.17
C SER A 243 11.30 -4.76 9.79
N PHE A 244 12.35 -4.79 8.96
CA PHE A 244 12.28 -4.25 7.58
C PHE A 244 11.74 -5.28 6.59
N PHE A 245 12.19 -6.52 6.76
CA PHE A 245 11.87 -7.59 5.81
C PHE A 245 10.36 -7.90 5.81
N ALA A 246 9.73 -7.94 6.98
CA ALA A 246 8.32 -8.28 7.07
C ALA A 246 7.40 -7.31 6.27
N PRO A 247 7.45 -5.98 6.48
CA PRO A 247 6.63 -5.06 5.70
C PRO A 247 6.95 -5.07 4.20
N VAL A 248 8.23 -5.18 3.84
CA VAL A 248 8.65 -5.24 2.42
C VAL A 248 8.16 -6.52 1.75
N CYS A 249 8.17 -7.65 2.48
CA CYS A 249 7.68 -8.91 1.94
C CYS A 249 6.17 -8.90 1.74
N VAL A 250 5.41 -8.35 2.68
CA VAL A 250 3.95 -8.22 2.53
C VAL A 250 3.60 -7.25 1.39
N LEU A 251 4.40 -6.24 1.15
CA LEU A 251 4.24 -5.32 0.02
C LEU A 251 5.00 -5.76 -1.24
N ALA A 252 5.41 -7.02 -1.34
CA ALA A 252 6.23 -7.49 -2.46
C ALA A 252 5.57 -7.22 -3.81
N ILE A 253 4.26 -7.49 -3.95
CA ILE A 253 3.52 -7.25 -5.19
C ILE A 253 3.48 -5.77 -5.56
N PRO A 254 3.02 -4.82 -4.70
CA PRO A 254 3.07 -3.40 -4.99
C PRO A 254 4.45 -2.88 -5.36
N ILE A 255 5.47 -3.30 -4.63
CA ILE A 255 6.86 -2.88 -4.86
C ILE A 255 7.37 -3.41 -6.20
N LEU A 256 7.17 -4.70 -6.48
CA LEU A 256 7.59 -5.31 -7.74
C LEU A 256 6.90 -4.68 -8.94
N ASP A 257 5.59 -4.48 -8.87
CA ASP A 257 4.80 -3.86 -9.94
C ASP A 257 5.32 -2.44 -10.26
N THR A 258 5.60 -1.65 -9.21
CA THR A 258 6.16 -0.31 -9.36
C THR A 258 7.59 -0.35 -9.93
N LEU A 259 8.45 -1.24 -9.45
CA LEU A 259 9.82 -1.40 -9.96
C LEU A 259 9.83 -1.82 -11.43
N PHE A 260 8.99 -2.79 -11.80
CA PHE A 260 8.87 -3.20 -13.21
C PHE A 260 8.35 -2.08 -14.09
N ALA A 261 7.40 -1.27 -13.61
CA ALA A 261 6.95 -0.09 -14.35
C ALA A 261 8.08 0.92 -14.58
N ILE A 262 8.90 1.19 -13.57
CA ILE A 262 10.07 2.09 -13.68
C ILE A 262 11.10 1.52 -14.65
N ILE A 263 11.49 0.25 -14.50
CA ILE A 263 12.48 -0.41 -15.37
C ILE A 263 12.00 -0.37 -16.83
N ARG A 264 10.75 -0.72 -17.08
CA ARG A 264 10.16 -0.73 -18.42
C ARG A 264 10.19 0.66 -19.07
N ARG A 265 9.86 1.73 -18.31
CA ARG A 265 9.92 3.12 -18.81
C ARG A 265 11.35 3.52 -19.17
N LEU A 266 12.32 3.21 -18.30
CA LEU A 266 13.73 3.48 -18.58
C LEU A 266 14.23 2.74 -19.83
N LEU A 267 13.81 1.47 -20.01
CA LEU A 267 14.14 0.69 -21.21
C LEU A 267 13.51 1.25 -22.49
N LYS A 268 12.35 1.91 -22.37
CA LYS A 268 11.68 2.61 -23.48
C LYS A 268 12.18 4.05 -23.70
N GLY A 269 13.17 4.53 -22.92
CA GLY A 269 13.66 5.91 -22.97
C GLY A 269 12.65 6.94 -22.46
N GLN A 270 11.65 6.52 -21.69
CA GLN A 270 10.62 7.38 -21.11
C GLN A 270 11.03 7.86 -19.71
N LYS A 271 10.40 8.95 -19.25
CA LYS A 271 10.63 9.45 -17.89
C LYS A 271 10.08 8.47 -16.84
N PRO A 272 10.81 8.18 -15.74
CA PRO A 272 10.41 7.20 -14.71
C PRO A 272 9.03 7.46 -14.10
N PHE A 273 8.61 8.71 -14.03
CA PHE A 273 7.35 9.14 -13.39
C PHE A 273 6.21 9.42 -14.39
N GLN A 274 6.34 8.97 -15.64
CA GLN A 274 5.27 9.09 -16.61
C GLN A 274 4.18 8.06 -16.34
N ALA A 275 2.91 8.34 -16.66
CA ALA A 275 1.83 7.38 -16.51
C ALA A 275 2.12 6.11 -17.33
N ASP A 276 1.90 4.93 -16.73
CA ASP A 276 2.10 3.62 -17.35
C ASP A 276 0.82 2.79 -17.25
N ARG A 277 0.53 2.03 -18.29
CA ARG A 277 -0.66 1.17 -18.40
C ARG A 277 -0.31 -0.31 -18.45
N GLU A 278 0.91 -0.68 -18.10
CA GLU A 278 1.39 -2.06 -18.20
C GLU A 278 1.67 -2.68 -16.82
N HIS A 279 0.93 -2.24 -15.78
CA HIS A 279 0.97 -2.84 -14.44
C HIS A 279 0.49 -4.30 -14.46
N LEU A 280 0.90 -5.10 -13.46
CA LEU A 280 0.57 -6.52 -13.34
C LEU A 280 -0.93 -6.79 -13.51
N HIS A 281 -1.78 -5.98 -12.92
CA HIS A 281 -3.23 -6.12 -13.03
C HIS A 281 -3.74 -5.91 -14.48
N HIS A 282 -3.14 -5.00 -15.25
CA HIS A 282 -3.48 -4.81 -16.67
C HIS A 282 -3.08 -6.02 -17.53
N GLN A 283 -2.00 -6.70 -17.17
CA GLN A 283 -1.55 -7.90 -17.86
C GLN A 283 -2.52 -9.08 -17.65
N LEU A 284 -2.94 -9.28 -16.39
CA LEU A 284 -3.92 -10.31 -16.05
C LEU A 284 -5.26 -10.05 -16.76
N LEU A 285 -5.71 -8.81 -16.85
CA LEU A 285 -6.88 -8.43 -17.64
C LEU A 285 -6.66 -8.70 -19.15
N GLY A 286 -5.45 -8.45 -19.65
CA GLY A 286 -5.06 -8.77 -21.05
C GLY A 286 -5.11 -10.26 -21.36
N MET A 287 -4.94 -11.13 -20.36
CA MET A 287 -5.12 -12.59 -20.43
C MET A 287 -6.59 -13.03 -20.35
N GLN A 288 -7.54 -12.11 -20.48
CA GLN A 288 -9.00 -12.34 -20.43
C GLN A 288 -9.54 -12.77 -19.05
N PHE A 289 -8.77 -12.61 -17.96
CA PHE A 289 -9.33 -12.74 -16.62
C PHE A 289 -10.34 -11.63 -16.35
N SER A 290 -11.44 -11.96 -15.65
CA SER A 290 -12.35 -10.93 -15.14
C SER A 290 -11.65 -10.05 -14.09
N GLN A 291 -12.09 -8.82 -13.92
CA GLN A 291 -11.56 -7.90 -12.89
C GLN A 291 -11.55 -8.56 -11.50
N ARG A 292 -12.64 -9.22 -11.13
CA ARG A 292 -12.77 -9.95 -9.86
C ARG A 292 -11.71 -11.05 -9.70
N ASN A 293 -11.54 -11.87 -10.74
CA ASN A 293 -10.57 -12.96 -10.71
C ASN A 293 -9.12 -12.42 -10.64
N THR A 294 -8.83 -11.36 -11.38
CA THR A 294 -7.53 -10.68 -11.33
C THR A 294 -7.19 -10.22 -9.91
N VAL A 295 -8.12 -9.56 -9.24
CA VAL A 295 -7.94 -9.09 -7.86
C VAL A 295 -7.76 -10.26 -6.89
N LEU A 296 -8.56 -11.33 -7.02
CA LEU A 296 -8.44 -12.53 -6.17
C LEU A 296 -7.11 -13.26 -6.37
N ILE A 297 -6.59 -13.33 -7.60
CA ILE A 297 -5.26 -13.90 -7.87
C ILE A 297 -4.18 -13.08 -7.19
N ILE A 298 -4.23 -11.75 -7.28
CA ILE A 298 -3.27 -10.87 -6.62
C ILE A 298 -3.35 -11.03 -5.10
N TYR A 299 -4.55 -11.09 -4.51
CA TYR A 299 -4.71 -11.35 -3.07
C TYR A 299 -4.10 -12.69 -2.66
N LEU A 300 -4.32 -13.75 -3.45
CA LEU A 300 -3.74 -15.07 -3.16
C LEU A 300 -2.22 -15.00 -3.11
N ILE A 301 -1.60 -14.34 -4.07
CA ILE A 301 -0.14 -14.18 -4.09
C ILE A 301 0.33 -13.36 -2.87
N ASP A 302 -0.36 -12.27 -2.54
CA ASP A 302 -0.04 -11.41 -1.40
C ASP A 302 -0.19 -12.15 -0.06
N ILE A 303 -1.22 -12.98 0.08
CA ILE A 303 -1.41 -13.87 1.24
C ILE A 303 -0.26 -14.88 1.35
N LEU A 304 0.22 -15.45 0.25
CA LEU A 304 1.36 -16.37 0.26
C LEU A 304 2.65 -15.67 0.73
N PHE A 305 2.91 -14.44 0.28
CA PHE A 305 4.00 -13.63 0.80
C PHE A 305 3.83 -13.30 2.29
N SER A 306 2.60 -13.01 2.72
CA SER A 306 2.26 -12.78 4.13
C SER A 306 2.53 -14.02 4.98
N ILE A 307 2.15 -15.21 4.51
CA ILE A 307 2.43 -16.49 5.19
C ILE A 307 3.94 -16.73 5.28
N ALA A 308 4.70 -16.52 4.20
CA ALA A 308 6.16 -16.62 4.21
C ALA A 308 6.77 -15.67 5.23
N THR A 309 6.24 -14.45 5.32
CA THR A 309 6.64 -13.44 6.32
C THR A 309 6.33 -13.89 7.75
N LEU A 310 5.14 -14.42 8.01
CA LEU A 310 4.77 -14.93 9.33
C LEU A 310 5.67 -16.09 9.76
N ILE A 311 5.99 -17.01 8.84
CA ILE A 311 6.93 -18.12 9.12
C ILE A 311 8.32 -17.55 9.42
N PHE A 312 8.81 -16.59 8.63
CA PHE A 312 10.10 -15.94 8.83
C PHE A 312 10.23 -15.26 10.20
N VAL A 313 9.18 -14.53 10.61
CA VAL A 313 9.20 -13.74 11.85
C VAL A 313 8.93 -14.58 13.09
N LEU A 314 7.99 -15.54 13.01
CA LEU A 314 7.44 -16.23 14.19
C LEU A 314 7.96 -17.64 14.37
N LYS A 315 8.48 -18.29 13.33
CA LYS A 315 8.82 -19.71 13.41
C LYS A 315 10.29 -19.99 13.04
N ASP A 316 10.63 -19.87 11.77
CA ASP A 316 11.97 -20.18 11.26
C ASP A 316 12.38 -19.21 10.13
N LYS A 317 13.44 -18.45 10.38
CA LYS A 317 13.97 -17.46 9.44
C LYS A 317 14.43 -18.07 8.11
N LYS A 318 15.03 -19.29 8.15
CA LYS A 318 15.56 -19.95 6.94
C LYS A 318 14.40 -20.41 6.07
N ILE A 319 13.41 -21.10 6.66
CA ILE A 319 12.23 -21.58 5.94
C ILE A 319 11.46 -20.40 5.34
N GLY A 320 11.18 -19.35 6.13
CA GLY A 320 10.50 -18.16 5.64
C GLY A 320 11.23 -17.48 4.49
N MET A 321 12.56 -17.36 4.57
CA MET A 321 13.40 -16.79 3.50
C MET A 321 13.37 -17.65 2.23
N ILE A 322 13.46 -18.97 2.35
CA ILE A 322 13.37 -19.88 1.21
C ILE A 322 12.01 -19.76 0.52
N LEU A 323 10.92 -19.75 1.29
CA LEU A 323 9.58 -19.57 0.74
C LEU A 323 9.43 -18.22 0.02
N PHE A 324 9.96 -17.15 0.62
CA PHE A 324 9.97 -15.83 -0.01
C PHE A 324 10.72 -15.84 -1.34
N ILE A 325 11.93 -16.43 -1.38
CA ILE A 325 12.74 -16.50 -2.60
C ILE A 325 12.01 -17.31 -3.67
N ILE A 326 11.40 -18.44 -3.31
CA ILE A 326 10.62 -19.26 -4.25
C ILE A 326 9.46 -18.46 -4.84
N LEU A 327 8.66 -17.79 -4.00
CA LEU A 327 7.54 -16.97 -4.45
C LEU A 327 8.03 -15.81 -5.34
N PHE A 328 9.11 -15.15 -4.92
CA PHE A 328 9.71 -14.06 -5.69
C PHE A 328 10.16 -14.53 -7.09
N VAL A 329 10.83 -15.68 -7.17
CA VAL A 329 11.28 -16.27 -8.44
C VAL A 329 10.08 -16.66 -9.32
N ILE A 330 9.02 -17.22 -8.73
CA ILE A 330 7.78 -17.55 -9.47
C ILE A 330 7.14 -16.30 -10.05
N VAL A 331 6.98 -15.23 -9.26
CA VAL A 331 6.41 -13.97 -9.73
C VAL A 331 7.30 -13.33 -10.79
N LEU A 332 8.62 -13.32 -10.57
CA LEU A 332 9.59 -12.79 -11.54
C LEU A 332 9.53 -13.60 -12.86
N TRP A 333 9.50 -14.92 -12.78
CA TRP A 333 9.38 -15.79 -13.95
C TRP A 333 8.07 -15.51 -14.71
N PHE A 334 6.95 -15.40 -14.00
CA PHE A 334 5.66 -15.05 -14.59
C PHE A 334 5.73 -13.70 -15.32
N VAL A 335 6.26 -12.66 -14.67
CA VAL A 335 6.40 -11.32 -15.25
C VAL A 335 7.32 -11.32 -16.49
N LEU A 336 8.41 -12.09 -16.47
CA LEU A 336 9.35 -12.19 -17.59
C LEU A 336 8.80 -12.97 -18.79
N HIS A 337 7.88 -13.93 -18.54
CA HIS A 337 7.29 -14.78 -19.60
C HIS A 337 5.95 -14.24 -20.09
N THR A 338 5.35 -13.29 -19.40
CA THR A 338 4.20 -12.57 -19.93
C THR A 338 4.66 -11.44 -20.85
N SER A 339 3.81 -11.02 -21.77
CA SER A 339 4.06 -10.00 -22.79
C SER A 339 4.53 -8.61 -22.24
N ILE A 340 4.64 -8.48 -20.91
CA ILE A 340 5.16 -7.28 -20.23
C ILE A 340 6.52 -6.84 -20.80
N ILE A 341 7.36 -7.79 -21.17
CA ILE A 341 8.72 -7.50 -21.69
C ILE A 341 8.90 -8.01 -23.12
N SER A 342 8.18 -9.08 -23.56
CA SER A 342 8.57 -9.84 -24.76
C SER A 342 7.91 -9.41 -26.08
N GLU A 343 6.63 -9.03 -26.13
CA GLU A 343 5.94 -8.79 -27.40
C GLU A 343 6.31 -7.47 -28.10
N LYS A 344 6.69 -6.43 -27.36
CA LYS A 344 7.06 -5.13 -27.96
C LYS A 344 8.57 -4.91 -28.12
N ASN A 345 9.42 -5.75 -27.55
CA ASN A 345 10.88 -5.64 -27.70
C ASN A 345 11.61 -6.98 -27.71
N PRO A 346 11.44 -7.84 -28.74
CA PRO A 346 12.18 -9.10 -28.89
C PRO A 346 13.71 -8.88 -28.90
N LYS A 347 14.16 -7.73 -29.43
CA LYS A 347 15.57 -7.35 -29.47
C LYS A 347 16.24 -7.16 -28.09
N LEU A 348 15.47 -6.95 -27.04
CA LEU A 348 16.00 -6.67 -25.70
C LEU A 348 16.37 -7.98 -24.96
N LEU A 349 15.52 -9.00 -25.07
CA LEU A 349 15.83 -10.35 -24.56
C LEU A 349 17.04 -10.95 -25.28
N ASP A 350 17.14 -10.74 -26.59
CA ASP A 350 18.28 -11.17 -27.38
C ASP A 350 19.56 -10.40 -26.98
N LYS A 351 19.45 -9.12 -26.65
CA LYS A 351 20.58 -8.29 -26.19
C LYS A 351 21.04 -8.66 -24.78
N ILE A 352 20.13 -9.04 -23.90
CA ILE A 352 20.45 -9.55 -22.55
C ILE A 352 21.05 -10.96 -22.66
N LYS A 353 20.45 -11.87 -23.45
CA LYS A 353 20.99 -13.20 -23.71
C LYS A 353 22.37 -13.16 -24.40
N SER A 354 22.58 -12.22 -25.31
CA SER A 354 23.88 -12.03 -25.97
C SER A 354 24.97 -11.47 -25.04
N LYS A 355 24.60 -10.61 -24.07
CA LYS A 355 25.52 -10.14 -23.04
C LYS A 355 25.88 -11.23 -22.02
N LEU A 356 24.90 -12.05 -21.61
CA LEU A 356 25.13 -13.18 -20.69
C LEU A 356 25.91 -14.34 -21.33
N LYS A 357 25.91 -14.46 -22.67
CA LYS A 357 26.77 -15.44 -23.39
C LYS A 357 28.19 -14.93 -23.65
N ARG A 358 28.49 -13.65 -23.42
CA ARG A 358 29.81 -13.04 -23.61
C ARG A 358 30.58 -12.83 -22.30
N SER A 359 29.99 -13.12 -21.16
CA SER A 359 30.63 -13.22 -19.85
C SER A 359 30.77 -14.69 -19.46
#